data_b4439204a03bed337b07b1fa178d87ad
#
_entry.id   b4439204a03bed337b07b1fa178d87ad
#
_cell.length_a   1.000
_cell.length_b   1.000
_cell.length_c   1.000
_cell.angle_alpha   90.00
_cell.angle_beta   90.00
_cell.angle_gamma   90.00
#
_symmetry.space_group_name_H-M   'P 1'
#
loop_
_entity.id
_entity.type
_entity.pdbx_description
1 polymer ?
#
loop_
_entity_poly.entity_id
_entity_poly.type
_entity_poly.pdbx_seq_one_letter_code
_entity_poly.pdbx_strand_id
1 'polypeptide(L)'
;FIVIDRYSIYNDNKSNLLIYPLNMQFKLISEDRMARSGLIKLTHGQVKTPVFMPVGTYGAVKSISPKELEEIDFEIILGNTFHLWLRPGLEIIKKHQGLHQFINWKKPMLTDSGGFQVWSLGKMRKITDQGVTFKSPINGNKCFLGPEESMDIQKKLNADISMIFDECTPYPATYEDTKNSMLLSQEWAYRSKETFSGSKNALFGIIQGGMYEDLREDSLEKLSKIGFDGYAIGGLSVGETKTEMKKIISFITPKMPRDQPRYLMGVGTPEDIMLAIEHGVDM
;
A
#
# COMPACT_ATOMS: atom_id res chain seq x y z
N PHE A 1 -15.41 -29.00 -18.12
CA PHE A 1 -14.45 -27.90 -17.81
C PHE A 1 -15.25 -26.68 -17.42
N ILE A 2 -15.38 -26.43 -16.09
CA ILE A 2 -15.99 -25.19 -15.57
C ILE A 2 -14.81 -24.28 -15.24
N VAL A 3 -14.64 -23.24 -16.03
CA VAL A 3 -13.69 -22.15 -15.72
C VAL A 3 -14.38 -21.27 -14.68
N ILE A 4 -13.97 -21.37 -13.42
CA ILE A 4 -14.45 -20.50 -12.34
C ILE A 4 -13.54 -19.28 -12.31
N ASP A 5 -13.83 -18.31 -13.15
CA ASP A 5 -13.02 -17.10 -13.38
C ASP A 5 -13.29 -15.97 -12.36
N ARG A 6 -13.99 -16.25 -11.24
CA ARG A 6 -14.46 -15.18 -10.33
C ARG A 6 -14.22 -15.39 -8.84
N TYR A 7 -13.54 -16.48 -8.41
CA TYR A 7 -13.45 -16.81 -6.99
C TYR A 7 -12.11 -17.42 -6.61
N SER A 8 -11.56 -17.03 -5.48
CA SER A 8 -10.47 -17.76 -4.83
C SER A 8 -11.04 -18.76 -3.82
N ILE A 9 -10.49 -19.98 -3.78
CA ILE A 9 -10.94 -21.04 -2.87
C ILE A 9 -9.99 -21.02 -1.66
N TYR A 10 -10.51 -20.67 -0.49
CA TYR A 10 -9.83 -20.88 0.79
C TYR A 10 -10.38 -22.16 1.44
N ASN A 11 -9.48 -23.06 1.83
CA ASN A 11 -9.82 -24.29 2.50
C ASN A 11 -9.73 -24.07 4.02
N ASP A 12 -10.84 -23.77 4.66
CA ASP A 12 -10.93 -23.79 6.11
C ASP A 12 -11.42 -25.19 6.53
N ASN A 13 -10.75 -25.81 7.52
CA ASN A 13 -10.98 -27.19 7.98
C ASN A 13 -12.37 -27.48 8.59
N LYS A 14 -13.36 -26.67 8.27
CA LYS A 14 -14.78 -26.89 8.55
C LYS A 14 -15.58 -26.78 7.25
N SER A 15 -15.77 -27.88 6.58
CA SER A 15 -16.77 -28.27 5.55
C SER A 15 -17.69 -27.23 4.86
N ASN A 16 -17.34 -25.96 4.81
CA ASN A 16 -17.99 -24.93 4.03
C ASN A 16 -16.95 -24.24 3.13
N LEU A 17 -17.03 -24.51 1.82
CA LEU A 17 -16.32 -23.72 0.81
C LEU A 17 -16.94 -22.32 0.81
N LEU A 18 -16.27 -21.37 1.47
CA LEU A 18 -16.62 -19.95 1.35
C LEU A 18 -15.98 -19.42 0.05
N ILE A 19 -16.81 -19.24 -0.96
CA ILE A 19 -16.40 -18.62 -2.23
C ILE A 19 -16.54 -17.11 -2.06
N TYR A 20 -15.41 -16.42 -1.85
CA TYR A 20 -15.39 -14.95 -1.83
C TYR A 20 -15.16 -14.42 -3.26
N PRO A 21 -15.88 -13.38 -3.67
CA PRO A 21 -15.55 -12.69 -4.91
C PRO A 21 -14.11 -12.12 -4.79
N LEU A 22 -13.32 -12.27 -5.84
CA LEU A 22 -11.97 -11.67 -5.88
C LEU A 22 -12.11 -10.15 -5.73
N ASN A 23 -11.47 -9.62 -4.70
CA ASN A 23 -11.52 -8.19 -4.37
C ASN A 23 -10.81 -7.34 -5.44
N MET A 24 -9.87 -7.95 -6.15
CA MET A 24 -9.08 -7.36 -7.22
C MET A 24 -8.68 -8.44 -8.22
N GLN A 25 -8.56 -8.06 -9.48
CA GLN A 25 -7.96 -8.90 -10.52
C GLN A 25 -6.84 -8.11 -11.21
N PHE A 26 -5.66 -8.70 -11.31
CA PHE A 26 -4.58 -8.19 -12.13
C PHE A 26 -4.38 -9.09 -13.35
N LYS A 27 -4.32 -8.47 -14.53
CA LYS A 27 -4.01 -9.17 -15.78
C LYS A 27 -2.79 -8.53 -16.42
N LEU A 28 -1.68 -9.25 -16.45
CA LEU A 28 -0.52 -8.89 -17.24
C LEU A 28 -0.88 -9.02 -18.74
N ILE A 29 -0.70 -7.95 -19.52
CA ILE A 29 -1.06 -7.91 -20.95
C ILE A 29 0.16 -8.14 -21.82
N SER A 30 1.26 -7.43 -21.54
CA SER A 30 2.51 -7.54 -22.30
C SER A 30 3.72 -7.18 -21.44
N GLU A 31 4.88 -7.64 -21.89
CA GLU A 31 6.18 -7.34 -21.29
C GLU A 31 7.17 -6.95 -22.40
N ASP A 32 8.00 -5.95 -22.10
CA ASP A 32 9.20 -5.63 -22.90
C ASP A 32 10.40 -5.61 -21.95
N ARG A 33 11.27 -6.64 -22.06
CA ARG A 33 12.32 -6.92 -21.09
C ARG A 33 11.72 -7.09 -19.68
N MET A 34 11.98 -6.15 -18.79
CA MET A 34 11.38 -6.14 -17.44
C MET A 34 10.15 -5.24 -17.32
N ALA A 35 9.99 -4.27 -18.23
CA ALA A 35 8.83 -3.38 -18.24
C ALA A 35 7.54 -4.17 -18.49
N ARG A 36 6.47 -3.81 -17.80
CA ARG A 36 5.20 -4.54 -17.79
C ARG A 36 4.06 -3.61 -18.17
N SER A 37 3.11 -4.12 -18.93
CA SER A 37 1.81 -3.48 -19.15
C SER A 37 0.70 -4.41 -18.70
N GLY A 38 -0.21 -3.91 -17.88
CA GLY A 38 -1.26 -4.71 -17.28
C GLY A 38 -2.57 -3.95 -17.08
N LEU A 39 -3.54 -4.63 -16.48
CA LEU A 39 -4.84 -4.09 -16.14
C LEU A 39 -5.23 -4.58 -14.74
N ILE A 40 -5.50 -3.65 -13.84
CA ILE A 40 -6.06 -3.90 -12.52
C ILE A 40 -7.57 -3.65 -12.58
N LYS A 41 -8.38 -4.63 -12.20
CA LYS A 41 -9.84 -4.46 -12.04
C LYS A 41 -10.17 -4.34 -10.56
N LEU A 42 -10.88 -3.29 -10.20
CA LEU A 42 -11.27 -2.93 -8.84
C LEU A 42 -12.77 -2.62 -8.79
N THR A 43 -13.29 -2.38 -7.59
CA THR A 43 -14.72 -2.08 -7.40
C THR A 43 -15.17 -0.83 -8.14
N HIS A 44 -14.35 0.23 -8.14
CA HIS A 44 -14.69 1.53 -8.76
C HIS A 44 -14.13 1.69 -10.17
N GLY A 45 -13.64 0.64 -10.81
CA GLY A 45 -13.20 0.70 -12.20
C GLY A 45 -11.95 -0.10 -12.52
N GLN A 46 -11.31 0.27 -13.62
CA GLN A 46 -10.11 -0.37 -14.12
C GLN A 46 -8.96 0.63 -14.15
N VAL A 47 -7.75 0.13 -13.91
CA VAL A 47 -6.52 0.91 -13.94
C VAL A 47 -5.55 0.22 -14.89
N LYS A 48 -5.12 0.92 -15.91
CA LYS A 48 -4.04 0.46 -16.80
C LYS A 48 -2.70 0.71 -16.13
N THR A 49 -1.80 -0.25 -16.22
CA THR A 49 -0.43 -0.11 -15.71
C THR A 49 0.58 -0.11 -16.85
N PRO A 50 1.72 0.62 -16.73
CA PRO A 50 2.13 1.39 -15.55
C PRO A 50 1.27 2.63 -15.28
N VAL A 51 1.10 2.99 -14.01
CA VAL A 51 0.28 4.15 -13.60
C VAL A 51 0.94 4.95 -12.49
N PHE A 52 0.87 6.26 -12.56
CA PHE A 52 1.21 7.17 -11.46
C PHE A 52 -0.03 7.54 -10.66
N MET A 53 0.07 7.55 -9.33
CA MET A 53 -1.03 7.92 -8.42
C MET A 53 -0.79 9.31 -7.82
N PRO A 54 -1.56 10.34 -8.21
CA PRO A 54 -1.52 11.62 -7.52
C PRO A 54 -1.93 11.48 -6.05
N VAL A 55 -1.23 12.21 -5.17
CA VAL A 55 -1.47 12.13 -3.73
C VAL A 55 -2.52 13.15 -3.30
N GLY A 56 -3.66 12.65 -2.83
CA GLY A 56 -4.72 13.41 -2.20
C GLY A 56 -4.67 13.33 -0.69
N THR A 57 -3.77 14.08 -0.04
CA THR A 57 -3.47 13.98 1.39
C THR A 57 -4.71 14.02 2.30
N TYR A 58 -5.65 14.91 2.03
CA TYR A 58 -6.93 15.04 2.75
C TYR A 58 -8.13 14.61 1.88
N GLY A 59 -7.91 13.66 0.97
CA GLY A 59 -8.88 13.29 -0.04
C GLY A 59 -8.94 14.23 -1.24
N ALA A 60 -8.06 15.24 -1.29
CA ALA A 60 -7.95 16.19 -2.40
C ALA A 60 -6.49 16.31 -2.84
N VAL A 61 -6.24 16.19 -4.12
CA VAL A 61 -4.95 16.50 -4.73
C VAL A 61 -4.76 18.01 -4.68
N LYS A 62 -3.63 18.47 -4.15
CA LYS A 62 -3.38 19.88 -3.92
C LYS A 62 -3.48 20.67 -5.23
N SER A 63 -4.31 21.70 -5.22
CA SER A 63 -4.54 22.63 -6.34
C SER A 63 -5.18 22.04 -7.61
N ILE A 64 -5.72 20.81 -7.53
CA ILE A 64 -6.40 20.15 -8.65
C ILE A 64 -7.72 19.58 -8.14
N SER A 65 -8.82 19.95 -8.78
CA SER A 65 -10.16 19.42 -8.45
C SER A 65 -10.35 17.99 -8.97
N PRO A 66 -11.31 17.20 -8.42
CA PRO A 66 -11.64 15.89 -8.97
C PRO A 66 -12.02 15.93 -10.46
N LYS A 67 -12.71 16.98 -10.89
CA LYS A 67 -13.06 17.16 -12.31
C LYS A 67 -11.83 17.33 -13.20
N GLU A 68 -10.86 18.15 -12.78
CA GLU A 68 -9.60 18.32 -13.52
C GLU A 68 -8.78 17.03 -13.56
N LEU A 69 -8.79 16.21 -12.47
CA LEU A 69 -8.16 14.90 -12.47
C LEU A 69 -8.84 13.95 -13.48
N GLU A 70 -10.16 14.01 -13.61
CA GLU A 70 -10.91 13.24 -14.61
C GLU A 70 -10.60 13.72 -16.05
N GLU A 71 -10.50 15.03 -16.28
CA GLU A 71 -10.15 15.63 -17.57
C GLU A 71 -8.72 15.30 -18.04
N ILE A 72 -7.78 15.15 -17.09
CA ILE A 72 -6.39 14.69 -17.34
C ILE A 72 -6.32 13.16 -17.49
N ASP A 73 -7.44 12.45 -17.24
CA ASP A 73 -7.58 11.01 -17.32
C ASP A 73 -6.77 10.21 -16.28
N PHE A 74 -6.60 10.75 -15.06
CA PHE A 74 -6.12 9.91 -13.98
C PHE A 74 -7.11 8.78 -13.65
N GLU A 75 -6.60 7.55 -13.56
CA GLU A 75 -7.42 6.36 -13.34
C GLU A 75 -7.47 5.95 -11.85
N ILE A 76 -6.53 6.41 -11.03
CA ILE A 76 -6.41 6.11 -9.60
C ILE A 76 -5.75 7.26 -8.85
N ILE A 77 -6.16 7.50 -7.61
CA ILE A 77 -5.52 8.47 -6.69
C ILE A 77 -5.16 7.79 -5.36
N LEU A 78 -4.27 8.42 -4.60
CA LEU A 78 -3.86 7.97 -3.27
C LEU A 78 -4.38 8.91 -2.19
N GLY A 79 -4.99 8.37 -1.13
CA GLY A 79 -5.40 9.09 0.08
C GLY A 79 -4.51 8.73 1.28
N ASN A 80 -4.18 9.71 2.14
CA ASN A 80 -3.37 9.44 3.32
C ASN A 80 -4.23 9.14 4.56
N THR A 81 -4.19 7.90 5.01
CA THR A 81 -4.98 7.38 6.14
C THR A 81 -4.79 8.21 7.42
N PHE A 82 -3.54 8.52 7.78
CA PHE A 82 -3.22 9.31 8.98
C PHE A 82 -3.91 10.68 8.99
N HIS A 83 -3.83 11.40 7.88
CA HIS A 83 -4.41 12.73 7.77
C HIS A 83 -5.93 12.68 7.78
N LEU A 84 -6.54 11.77 7.03
CA LEU A 84 -8.00 11.59 6.97
C LEU A 84 -8.60 11.13 8.30
N TRP A 85 -7.90 10.28 9.04
CA TRP A 85 -8.29 9.87 10.39
C TRP A 85 -8.30 11.03 11.37
N LEU A 86 -7.25 11.85 11.38
CA LEU A 86 -7.17 13.00 12.28
C LEU A 86 -8.11 14.15 11.87
N ARG A 87 -8.30 14.36 10.57
CA ARG A 87 -9.15 15.41 10.01
C ARG A 87 -9.57 15.05 8.57
N PRO A 88 -10.88 15.01 8.25
CA PRO A 88 -12.03 15.44 9.03
C PRO A 88 -12.43 14.47 10.16
N GLY A 89 -11.83 13.27 10.22
CA GLY A 89 -12.19 12.22 11.15
C GLY A 89 -13.17 11.19 10.58
N LEU A 90 -13.11 10.00 11.13
CA LEU A 90 -13.80 8.82 10.56
C LEU A 90 -15.32 8.92 10.62
N GLU A 91 -15.87 9.58 11.64
CA GLU A 91 -17.34 9.73 11.76
C GLU A 91 -17.93 10.55 10.63
N ILE A 92 -17.21 11.57 10.14
CA ILE A 92 -17.65 12.38 9.00
C ILE A 92 -17.58 11.52 7.73
N ILE A 93 -16.44 10.84 7.48
CA ILE A 93 -16.26 10.01 6.29
C ILE A 93 -17.28 8.87 6.26
N LYS A 94 -17.55 8.23 7.40
CA LYS A 94 -18.56 7.17 7.54
C LYS A 94 -19.97 7.66 7.19
N LYS A 95 -20.36 8.88 7.61
CA LYS A 95 -21.65 9.47 7.23
C LYS A 95 -21.80 9.64 5.71
N HIS A 96 -20.68 9.77 4.99
CA HIS A 96 -20.65 9.83 3.52
C HIS A 96 -20.45 8.43 2.88
N GLN A 97 -20.55 7.34 3.64
CA GLN A 97 -20.38 5.96 3.15
C GLN A 97 -18.98 5.64 2.58
N GLY A 98 -17.96 6.37 3.01
CA GLY A 98 -16.57 6.18 2.61
C GLY A 98 -15.96 7.38 1.89
N LEU A 99 -14.68 7.23 1.57
CA LEU A 99 -13.88 8.33 1.03
C LEU A 99 -14.32 8.74 -0.37
N HIS A 100 -14.71 7.80 -1.23
CA HIS A 100 -15.19 8.06 -2.59
C HIS A 100 -16.36 9.06 -2.61
N GLN A 101 -17.37 8.82 -1.79
CA GLN A 101 -18.54 9.72 -1.69
C GLN A 101 -18.17 11.05 -1.03
N PHE A 102 -17.31 11.01 -0.02
CA PHE A 102 -16.87 12.22 0.69
C PHE A 102 -16.17 13.22 -0.23
N ILE A 103 -15.31 12.76 -1.14
CA ILE A 103 -14.57 13.62 -2.07
C ILE A 103 -15.16 13.70 -3.47
N ASN A 104 -16.28 12.99 -3.71
CA ASN A 104 -16.93 12.87 -5.03
C ASN A 104 -15.99 12.34 -6.13
N TRP A 105 -15.15 11.37 -5.79
CA TRP A 105 -14.27 10.65 -6.73
C TRP A 105 -14.89 9.29 -7.09
N LYS A 106 -15.02 8.98 -8.38
CA LYS A 106 -15.75 7.78 -8.86
C LYS A 106 -14.86 6.68 -9.38
N LYS A 107 -13.57 6.97 -9.59
CA LYS A 107 -12.57 6.01 -10.06
C LYS A 107 -11.84 5.36 -8.89
N PRO A 108 -10.99 4.35 -9.11
CA PRO A 108 -10.20 3.67 -8.08
C PRO A 108 -9.41 4.58 -7.14
N MET A 109 -9.21 4.11 -5.92
CA MET A 109 -8.45 4.80 -4.89
C MET A 109 -7.63 3.81 -4.06
N LEU A 110 -6.42 4.21 -3.69
CA LEU A 110 -5.56 3.53 -2.73
C LEU A 110 -5.44 4.39 -1.46
N THR A 111 -5.45 3.76 -0.29
CA THR A 111 -5.06 4.42 0.98
C THR A 111 -3.77 3.83 1.50
N ASP A 112 -2.84 4.69 1.93
CA ASP A 112 -1.64 4.26 2.67
C ASP A 112 -2.00 3.75 4.08
N SER A 113 -1.00 3.19 4.79
CA SER A 113 -1.21 2.67 6.15
C SER A 113 -1.25 3.75 7.25
N GLY A 114 -0.72 4.93 6.98
CA GLY A 114 -0.42 5.96 7.96
C GLY A 114 0.93 5.78 8.68
N GLY A 115 1.63 4.67 8.47
CA GLY A 115 2.90 4.35 9.12
C GLY A 115 4.00 5.38 8.84
N PHE A 116 4.19 5.79 7.59
CA PHE A 116 5.18 6.78 7.20
C PHE A 116 4.93 8.16 7.85
N GLN A 117 3.67 8.61 7.92
CA GLN A 117 3.34 9.90 8.53
C GLN A 117 3.63 9.89 10.04
N VAL A 118 3.32 8.77 10.72
CA VAL A 118 3.67 8.60 12.14
C VAL A 118 5.18 8.49 12.30
N TRP A 119 5.89 7.80 11.38
CA TRP A 119 7.34 7.76 11.35
C TRP A 119 7.95 9.17 11.25
N SER A 120 7.40 10.05 10.42
CA SER A 120 7.89 11.42 10.21
C SER A 120 7.76 12.34 11.45
N LEU A 121 6.95 11.96 12.45
CA LEU A 121 6.81 12.73 13.71
C LEU A 121 8.08 12.68 14.60
N GLY A 122 9.06 11.84 14.28
CA GLY A 122 10.34 11.79 14.95
C GLY A 122 10.23 11.53 16.46
N LYS A 123 10.79 12.43 17.29
CA LYS A 123 10.82 12.29 18.77
C LYS A 123 9.46 12.33 19.46
N MET A 124 8.40 12.71 18.77
CA MET A 124 7.03 12.77 19.34
C MET A 124 6.32 11.41 19.32
N ARG A 125 7.01 10.33 18.94
CA ARG A 125 6.47 8.98 18.87
C ARG A 125 7.25 8.00 19.75
N LYS A 126 6.57 6.91 20.13
CA LYS A 126 7.15 5.72 20.76
C LYS A 126 6.66 4.49 20.04
N ILE A 127 7.59 3.72 19.46
CA ILE A 127 7.33 2.46 18.78
C ILE A 127 7.43 1.31 19.77
N THR A 128 6.54 0.34 19.67
CA THR A 128 6.50 -0.93 20.41
C THR A 128 6.02 -2.02 19.49
N ASP A 129 6.11 -3.28 19.88
CA ASP A 129 5.58 -4.42 19.09
C ASP A 129 4.08 -4.28 18.80
N GLN A 130 3.34 -3.60 19.65
CA GLN A 130 1.89 -3.39 19.50
C GLN A 130 1.57 -2.33 18.45
N GLY A 131 2.42 -1.34 18.24
CA GLY A 131 2.18 -0.20 17.37
C GLY A 131 2.88 1.05 17.88
N VAL A 132 2.42 2.22 17.45
CA VAL A 132 3.06 3.50 17.68
C VAL A 132 2.16 4.43 18.48
N THR A 133 2.65 4.87 19.64
CA THR A 133 2.02 5.96 20.43
C THR A 133 2.65 7.30 20.04
N PHE A 134 1.83 8.30 19.79
CA PHE A 134 2.29 9.64 19.40
C PHE A 134 1.36 10.74 19.90
N LYS A 135 1.80 12.01 19.77
CA LYS A 135 0.95 13.17 20.01
C LYS A 135 0.39 13.68 18.68
N SER A 136 -0.93 13.86 18.61
CA SER A 136 -1.59 14.42 17.44
C SER A 136 -1.02 15.80 17.10
N PRO A 137 -0.58 16.03 15.85
CA PRO A 137 -0.10 17.34 15.42
C PRO A 137 -1.22 18.39 15.33
N ILE A 138 -2.50 17.98 15.44
CA ILE A 138 -3.65 18.87 15.33
C ILE A 138 -4.00 19.50 16.69
N ASN A 139 -4.01 18.68 17.76
CA ASN A 139 -4.51 19.11 19.07
C ASN A 139 -3.65 18.65 20.26
N GLY A 140 -2.51 17.97 20.00
CA GLY A 140 -1.61 17.48 21.03
C GLY A 140 -2.09 16.26 21.81
N ASN A 141 -3.27 15.73 21.53
CA ASN A 141 -3.81 14.57 22.22
C ASN A 141 -2.94 13.32 21.96
N LYS A 142 -2.86 12.45 22.97
CA LYS A 142 -2.19 11.15 22.82
C LYS A 142 -3.02 10.27 21.91
N CYS A 143 -2.38 9.75 20.86
CA CYS A 143 -2.94 8.82 19.88
C CYS A 143 -2.13 7.53 19.88
N PHE A 144 -2.78 6.45 19.47
CA PHE A 144 -2.16 5.16 19.19
C PHE A 144 -2.57 4.70 17.79
N LEU A 145 -1.63 4.14 17.03
CA LEU A 145 -1.84 3.53 15.73
C LEU A 145 -1.02 2.26 15.64
N GLY A 146 -1.66 1.16 15.46
CA GLY A 146 -1.08 -0.14 15.21
C GLY A 146 -1.70 -0.79 13.97
N PRO A 147 -1.35 -2.06 13.68
CA PRO A 147 -1.91 -2.79 12.54
C PRO A 147 -3.44 -2.82 12.56
N GLU A 148 -4.03 -3.13 13.70
CA GLU A 148 -5.48 -3.25 13.86
C GLU A 148 -6.18 -1.91 13.65
N GLU A 149 -5.68 -0.84 14.28
CA GLU A 149 -6.25 0.49 14.14
C GLU A 149 -6.14 0.98 12.70
N SER A 150 -4.98 0.77 12.05
CA SER A 150 -4.78 1.16 10.66
C SER A 150 -5.77 0.45 9.73
N MET A 151 -5.94 -0.86 9.90
CA MET A 151 -6.89 -1.63 9.10
C MET A 151 -8.33 -1.21 9.34
N ASP A 152 -8.72 -0.96 10.59
CA ASP A 152 -10.06 -0.49 10.93
C ASP A 152 -10.36 0.91 10.39
N ILE A 153 -9.35 1.78 10.37
CA ILE A 153 -9.44 3.10 9.74
C ILE A 153 -9.64 2.94 8.24
N GLN A 154 -8.80 2.15 7.56
CA GLN A 154 -8.86 1.97 6.11
C GLN A 154 -10.16 1.29 5.66
N LYS A 155 -10.70 0.34 6.45
CA LYS A 155 -12.05 -0.22 6.22
C LYS A 155 -13.14 0.87 6.23
N LYS A 156 -13.03 1.85 7.13
CA LYS A 156 -13.99 2.97 7.22
C LYS A 156 -13.79 3.99 6.10
N LEU A 157 -12.55 4.20 5.65
CA LEU A 157 -12.25 4.99 4.45
C LEU A 157 -12.82 4.34 3.20
N ASN A 158 -12.82 3.00 3.14
CA ASN A 158 -13.40 2.17 2.09
C ASN A 158 -12.81 2.48 0.70
N ALA A 159 -11.48 2.62 0.62
CA ALA A 159 -10.75 2.70 -0.65
C ALA A 159 -10.64 1.31 -1.31
N ASP A 160 -10.41 1.25 -2.63
CA ASP A 160 -10.29 -0.02 -3.37
C ASP A 160 -9.07 -0.84 -2.95
N ILE A 161 -7.96 -0.17 -2.64
CA ILE A 161 -6.71 -0.78 -2.21
C ILE A 161 -6.30 -0.17 -0.87
N SER A 162 -5.97 -1.03 0.09
CA SER A 162 -5.40 -0.67 1.39
C SER A 162 -3.98 -1.20 1.51
N MET A 163 -3.14 -0.53 2.30
CA MET A 163 -1.77 -0.95 2.58
C MET A 163 -1.67 -1.51 4.00
N ILE A 164 -0.89 -2.58 4.21
CA ILE A 164 -0.57 -3.06 5.56
C ILE A 164 0.11 -1.97 6.38
N PHE A 165 0.00 -2.04 7.71
CA PHE A 165 0.77 -1.17 8.59
C PHE A 165 2.22 -1.67 8.69
N ASP A 166 3.19 -0.77 8.52
CA ASP A 166 4.61 -1.08 8.47
C ASP A 166 5.45 -0.05 9.21
N GLU A 167 6.66 -0.42 9.57
CA GLU A 167 7.68 0.49 10.09
C GLU A 167 8.63 0.91 8.96
N CYS A 168 8.67 2.21 8.67
CA CYS A 168 9.64 2.77 7.75
C CYS A 168 11.00 2.89 8.45
N THR A 169 12.00 2.12 8.00
CA THR A 169 13.36 2.19 8.51
C THR A 169 14.00 3.53 8.11
N PRO A 170 14.66 4.27 9.02
CA PRO A 170 15.39 5.49 8.65
C PRO A 170 16.58 5.19 7.74
N TYR A 171 17.05 6.18 7.00
CA TYR A 171 18.27 6.11 6.21
C TYR A 171 19.26 7.18 6.69
N PRO A 172 20.56 6.85 6.87
CA PRO A 172 21.12 5.49 6.88
C PRO A 172 20.73 4.71 8.15
N ALA A 173 20.70 3.39 8.06
CA ALA A 173 20.50 2.49 9.18
C ALA A 173 21.49 1.33 9.14
N THR A 174 21.84 0.79 10.32
CA THR A 174 22.68 -0.41 10.40
C THR A 174 21.91 -1.64 9.90
N TYR A 175 22.63 -2.71 9.57
CA TYR A 175 22.01 -3.99 9.18
C TYR A 175 21.05 -4.50 10.28
N GLU A 176 21.50 -4.46 11.54
CA GLU A 176 20.72 -4.97 12.67
C GLU A 176 19.46 -4.14 12.92
N ASP A 177 19.57 -2.80 12.89
CA ASP A 177 18.39 -1.93 13.04
C ASP A 177 17.39 -2.17 11.89
N THR A 178 17.89 -2.31 10.66
CA THR A 178 17.07 -2.59 9.48
C THR A 178 16.37 -3.94 9.59
N LYS A 179 17.09 -4.96 10.06
CA LYS A 179 16.54 -6.29 10.28
C LYS A 179 15.45 -6.29 11.35
N ASN A 180 15.66 -5.61 12.47
CA ASN A 180 14.68 -5.50 13.54
C ASN A 180 13.41 -4.77 13.07
N SER A 181 13.55 -3.66 12.35
CA SER A 181 12.45 -2.92 11.74
C SER A 181 11.68 -3.78 10.71
N MET A 182 12.39 -4.53 9.87
CA MET A 182 11.78 -5.45 8.91
C MET A 182 10.99 -6.57 9.62
N LEU A 183 11.55 -7.18 10.67
CA LEU A 183 10.86 -8.23 11.43
C LEU A 183 9.59 -7.70 12.10
N LEU A 184 9.64 -6.49 12.66
CA LEU A 184 8.47 -5.82 13.22
C LEU A 184 7.40 -5.57 12.14
N SER A 185 7.80 -5.11 10.97
CA SER A 185 6.89 -4.90 9.84
C SER A 185 6.25 -6.21 9.36
N GLN A 186 6.96 -7.34 9.42
CA GLN A 186 6.42 -8.67 9.08
C GLN A 186 5.36 -9.13 10.09
N GLU A 187 5.60 -8.92 11.38
CA GLU A 187 4.61 -9.22 12.43
C GLU A 187 3.35 -8.34 12.25
N TRP A 188 3.54 -7.06 11.98
CA TRP A 188 2.44 -6.14 11.70
C TRP A 188 1.69 -6.48 10.40
N ALA A 189 2.39 -7.00 9.40
CA ALA A 189 1.77 -7.47 8.15
C ALA A 189 0.80 -8.63 8.41
N TYR A 190 1.19 -9.61 9.22
CA TYR A 190 0.33 -10.72 9.62
C TYR A 190 -0.93 -10.20 10.34
N ARG A 191 -0.76 -9.36 11.37
CA ARG A 191 -1.88 -8.77 12.13
C ARG A 191 -2.78 -7.89 11.26
N SER A 192 -2.20 -7.15 10.32
CA SER A 192 -2.96 -6.39 9.32
C SER A 192 -3.83 -7.31 8.46
N LYS A 193 -3.27 -8.42 7.97
CA LYS A 193 -3.99 -9.41 7.15
C LYS A 193 -5.16 -10.02 7.90
N GLU A 194 -4.93 -10.47 9.15
CA GLU A 194 -5.98 -11.03 10.01
C GLU A 194 -7.11 -10.03 10.26
N THR A 195 -6.75 -8.80 10.64
CA THR A 195 -7.74 -7.76 10.90
C THR A 195 -8.52 -7.35 9.65
N PHE A 196 -7.86 -7.35 8.48
CA PHE A 196 -8.49 -6.98 7.21
C PHE A 196 -9.38 -8.07 6.62
N SER A 197 -9.35 -9.28 7.19
CA SER A 197 -10.16 -10.41 6.75
C SER A 197 -11.64 -10.04 6.61
N GLY A 198 -12.29 -10.57 5.57
CA GLY A 198 -13.70 -10.27 5.24
C GLY A 198 -13.94 -8.89 4.59
N SER A 199 -12.90 -8.08 4.38
CA SER A 199 -13.00 -6.86 3.57
C SER A 199 -13.26 -7.22 2.10
N LYS A 200 -13.99 -6.33 1.39
CA LYS A 200 -14.21 -6.43 -0.06
C LYS A 200 -13.13 -5.74 -0.88
N ASN A 201 -12.19 -5.06 -0.21
CA ASN A 201 -11.13 -4.26 -0.84
C ASN A 201 -9.82 -5.06 -0.87
N ALA A 202 -8.93 -4.71 -1.78
CA ALA A 202 -7.61 -5.34 -1.87
C ALA A 202 -6.68 -4.88 -0.74
N LEU A 203 -5.78 -5.76 -0.32
CA LEU A 203 -4.74 -5.47 0.66
C LEU A 203 -3.37 -5.74 0.06
N PHE A 204 -2.48 -4.74 0.07
CA PHE A 204 -1.11 -4.86 -0.42
C PHE A 204 -0.11 -5.03 0.72
N GLY A 205 0.81 -5.98 0.55
CA GLY A 205 1.98 -6.15 1.42
C GLY A 205 3.07 -5.12 1.11
N ILE A 206 3.87 -4.73 2.11
CA ILE A 206 4.97 -3.77 1.95
C ILE A 206 6.29 -4.47 2.26
N ILE A 207 7.15 -4.59 1.25
CA ILE A 207 8.48 -5.17 1.37
C ILE A 207 9.41 -4.14 2.00
N GLN A 208 9.94 -4.44 3.19
CA GLN A 208 10.95 -3.66 3.90
C GLN A 208 12.32 -4.36 3.83
N GLY A 209 13.39 -3.76 4.38
CA GLY A 209 14.75 -4.33 4.39
C GLY A 209 15.85 -3.32 4.03
N GLY A 210 15.51 -2.02 3.97
CA GLY A 210 16.48 -0.95 3.70
C GLY A 210 17.25 -1.17 2.39
N MET A 211 18.58 -1.00 2.46
CA MET A 211 19.48 -1.19 1.32
C MET A 211 20.13 -2.58 1.30
N TYR A 212 19.60 -3.54 2.08
CA TYR A 212 20.15 -4.90 2.21
C TYR A 212 19.31 -5.89 1.40
N GLU A 213 19.93 -6.48 0.37
CA GLU A 213 19.26 -7.36 -0.59
C GLU A 213 18.69 -8.62 0.07
N ASP A 214 19.43 -9.24 0.98
CA ASP A 214 19.00 -10.43 1.72
C ASP A 214 17.79 -10.17 2.62
N LEU A 215 17.75 -9.00 3.28
CA LEU A 215 16.59 -8.60 4.08
C LEU A 215 15.36 -8.33 3.21
N ARG A 216 15.53 -7.72 2.04
CA ARG A 216 14.45 -7.52 1.05
C ARG A 216 13.87 -8.85 0.58
N GLU A 217 14.74 -9.82 0.30
CA GLU A 217 14.32 -11.15 -0.14
C GLU A 217 13.58 -11.91 0.98
N ASP A 218 14.10 -11.90 2.22
CA ASP A 218 13.42 -12.49 3.38
C ASP A 218 12.05 -11.84 3.62
N SER A 219 11.97 -10.51 3.52
CA SER A 219 10.71 -9.78 3.62
C SER A 219 9.69 -10.23 2.57
N LEU A 220 10.09 -10.29 1.30
CA LEU A 220 9.22 -10.74 0.21
C LEU A 220 8.77 -12.19 0.43
N GLU A 221 9.67 -13.09 0.80
CA GLU A 221 9.34 -14.51 1.03
C GLU A 221 8.27 -14.66 2.11
N LYS A 222 8.42 -13.99 3.24
CA LYS A 222 7.46 -14.06 4.35
C LYS A 222 6.11 -13.42 3.99
N LEU A 223 6.12 -12.25 3.35
CA LEU A 223 4.90 -11.62 2.87
C LEU A 223 4.17 -12.49 1.84
N SER A 224 4.90 -13.17 0.97
CA SER A 224 4.31 -14.09 -0.02
C SER A 224 3.65 -15.31 0.65
N LYS A 225 4.18 -15.78 1.77
CA LYS A 225 3.55 -16.85 2.58
C LYS A 225 2.26 -16.40 3.28
N ILE A 226 2.19 -15.13 3.72
CA ILE A 226 0.97 -14.53 4.28
C ILE A 226 -0.09 -14.37 3.16
N GLY A 227 0.34 -13.96 1.98
CA GLY A 227 -0.49 -13.78 0.78
C GLY A 227 -1.25 -12.46 0.77
N PHE A 228 -0.95 -11.62 -0.22
CA PHE A 228 -1.58 -10.33 -0.44
C PHE A 228 -2.06 -10.21 -1.89
N ASP A 229 -2.93 -9.23 -2.17
CA ASP A 229 -3.46 -8.99 -3.52
C ASP A 229 -2.43 -8.30 -4.42
N GLY A 230 -1.43 -7.62 -3.85
CA GLY A 230 -0.32 -6.98 -4.52
C GLY A 230 0.82 -6.68 -3.53
N TYR A 231 1.97 -6.26 -4.05
CA TYR A 231 3.15 -6.01 -3.23
C TYR A 231 3.75 -4.64 -3.54
N ALA A 232 4.09 -3.91 -2.48
CA ALA A 232 4.78 -2.64 -2.57
C ALA A 232 6.24 -2.74 -2.12
N ILE A 233 7.10 -1.93 -2.71
CA ILE A 233 8.48 -1.72 -2.30
C ILE A 233 8.47 -0.48 -1.42
N GLY A 234 8.59 -0.66 -0.10
CA GLY A 234 8.66 0.42 0.88
C GLY A 234 10.09 0.78 1.27
N GLY A 235 10.25 1.81 2.11
CA GLY A 235 11.55 2.23 2.65
C GLY A 235 12.55 2.68 1.62
N LEU A 236 12.09 3.22 0.48
CA LEU A 236 12.87 3.95 -0.51
C LEU A 236 12.40 5.40 -0.59
N SER A 237 13.20 6.28 -1.20
CA SER A 237 12.98 7.74 -1.21
C SER A 237 12.99 8.36 0.20
N VAL A 238 13.85 7.83 1.08
CA VAL A 238 14.03 8.26 2.48
C VAL A 238 15.39 8.90 2.75
N GLY A 239 16.18 9.15 1.69
CA GLY A 239 17.50 9.81 1.77
C GLY A 239 18.63 9.06 1.07
N GLU A 240 18.39 7.86 0.56
CA GLU A 240 19.36 7.08 -0.22
C GLU A 240 19.68 7.73 -1.57
N THR A 241 20.80 7.33 -2.16
CA THR A 241 21.19 7.78 -3.49
C THR A 241 20.33 7.11 -4.57
N LYS A 242 20.23 7.73 -5.75
CA LYS A 242 19.55 7.14 -6.91
C LYS A 242 20.16 5.80 -7.34
N THR A 243 21.47 5.65 -7.15
CA THR A 243 22.18 4.39 -7.44
C THR A 243 21.75 3.27 -6.51
N GLU A 244 21.60 3.54 -5.22
CA GLU A 244 21.13 2.58 -4.22
C GLU A 244 19.66 2.23 -4.46
N MET A 245 18.80 3.22 -4.72
CA MET A 245 17.40 2.99 -5.09
C MET A 245 17.31 2.07 -6.30
N LYS A 246 18.03 2.37 -7.38
CA LYS A 246 18.08 1.55 -8.59
C LYS A 246 18.52 0.12 -8.29
N LYS A 247 19.60 -0.04 -7.48
CA LYS A 247 20.12 -1.35 -7.10
C LYS A 247 19.03 -2.21 -6.44
N ILE A 248 18.30 -1.65 -5.47
CA ILE A 248 17.24 -2.36 -4.75
C ILE A 248 16.08 -2.70 -5.67
N ILE A 249 15.60 -1.76 -6.48
CA ILE A 249 14.51 -2.01 -7.43
C ILE A 249 14.91 -3.14 -8.40
N SER A 250 16.09 -3.06 -9.00
CA SER A 250 16.60 -4.07 -9.95
C SER A 250 16.73 -5.46 -9.32
N PHE A 251 17.05 -5.52 -8.03
CA PHE A 251 17.20 -6.77 -7.30
C PHE A 251 15.87 -7.43 -6.94
N ILE A 252 14.90 -6.64 -6.45
CA ILE A 252 13.69 -7.21 -5.85
C ILE A 252 12.57 -7.45 -6.85
N THR A 253 12.39 -6.59 -7.84
CA THR A 253 11.28 -6.68 -8.79
C THR A 253 11.22 -8.00 -9.57
N PRO A 254 12.35 -8.62 -10.03
CA PRO A 254 12.30 -9.91 -10.72
C PRO A 254 11.81 -11.06 -9.83
N LYS A 255 11.94 -10.91 -8.50
CA LYS A 255 11.56 -11.92 -7.50
C LYS A 255 10.10 -11.77 -7.07
N MET A 256 9.50 -10.61 -7.28
CA MET A 256 8.09 -10.34 -6.93
C MET A 256 7.15 -11.16 -7.83
N PRO A 257 5.97 -11.59 -7.31
CA PRO A 257 5.00 -12.35 -8.07
C PRO A 257 4.68 -11.70 -9.43
N ARG A 258 4.58 -12.54 -10.47
CA ARG A 258 4.33 -12.07 -11.84
C ARG A 258 2.87 -11.71 -12.08
N ASP A 259 1.98 -12.40 -11.41
CA ASP A 259 0.52 -12.29 -11.53
C ASP A 259 -0.12 -11.30 -10.56
N GLN A 260 0.71 -10.47 -9.92
CA GLN A 260 0.27 -9.45 -8.97
C GLN A 260 0.90 -8.09 -9.27
N PRO A 261 0.21 -6.97 -8.95
CA PRO A 261 0.76 -5.62 -9.16
C PRO A 261 1.95 -5.34 -8.23
N ARG A 262 2.91 -4.58 -8.75
CA ARG A 262 4.11 -4.12 -8.06
C ARG A 262 4.08 -2.62 -7.90
N TYR A 263 4.04 -2.14 -6.67
CA TYR A 263 3.92 -0.73 -6.35
C TYR A 263 5.23 -0.19 -5.73
N LEU A 264 5.78 0.89 -6.28
CA LEU A 264 6.93 1.61 -5.69
C LEU A 264 6.42 2.81 -4.92
N MET A 265 6.58 2.78 -3.58
CA MET A 265 6.01 3.79 -2.70
C MET A 265 6.88 5.06 -2.63
N GLY A 266 6.22 6.24 -2.65
CA GLY A 266 6.86 7.52 -2.38
C GLY A 266 7.78 8.05 -3.49
N VAL A 267 7.77 7.48 -4.67
CA VAL A 267 8.57 7.87 -5.83
C VAL A 267 7.66 8.46 -6.91
N GLY A 268 7.97 9.50 -7.55
CA GLY A 268 8.67 10.52 -7.67
C GLY A 268 8.87 11.47 -8.82
N THR A 269 10.11 11.64 -9.15
CA THR A 269 10.46 12.45 -10.31
C THR A 269 10.20 11.70 -11.62
N PRO A 270 10.04 12.38 -12.76
CA PRO A 270 9.84 11.70 -14.04
C PRO A 270 10.93 10.66 -14.35
N GLU A 271 12.18 10.95 -14.02
CA GLU A 271 13.32 10.03 -14.20
C GLU A 271 13.19 8.78 -13.33
N ASP A 272 12.73 8.94 -12.08
CA ASP A 272 12.52 7.82 -11.17
C ASP A 272 11.36 6.93 -11.63
N ILE A 273 10.29 7.54 -12.14
CA ILE A 273 9.14 6.80 -12.71
C ILE A 273 9.59 5.98 -13.92
N MET A 274 10.36 6.58 -14.84
CA MET A 274 10.90 5.85 -15.99
C MET A 274 11.80 4.70 -15.55
N LEU A 275 12.70 4.94 -14.60
CA LEU A 275 13.55 3.91 -14.02
C LEU A 275 12.73 2.75 -13.43
N ALA A 276 11.69 3.07 -12.68
CA ALA A 276 10.81 2.08 -12.04
C ALA A 276 10.09 1.22 -13.10
N ILE A 277 9.54 1.84 -14.15
CA ILE A 277 8.88 1.16 -15.27
C ILE A 277 9.86 0.21 -15.98
N GLU A 278 11.07 0.67 -16.31
CA GLU A 278 12.11 -0.14 -16.95
C GLU A 278 12.47 -1.38 -16.13
N HIS A 279 12.28 -1.34 -14.82
CA HIS A 279 12.56 -2.43 -13.90
C HIS A 279 11.33 -3.23 -13.46
N GLY A 280 10.17 -3.05 -14.12
CA GLY A 280 8.99 -3.88 -13.93
C GLY A 280 8.08 -3.48 -12.78
N VAL A 281 8.08 -2.21 -12.38
CA VAL A 281 7.09 -1.62 -11.48
C VAL A 281 5.84 -1.25 -12.25
N ASP A 282 4.66 -1.47 -11.64
CA ASP A 282 3.35 -1.23 -12.25
C ASP A 282 2.69 0.07 -11.74
N MET A 283 2.99 0.51 -10.49
CA MET A 283 2.32 1.59 -9.79
C MET A 283 3.30 2.47 -9.02
#